data_32164f58302d99e0a5320cd9d248a23f
#
_entry.id   32164f58302d99e0a5320cd9d248a23f
#
_cell.length_a   1.000
_cell.length_b   1.000
_cell.length_c   1.000
_cell.angle_alpha   90.00
_cell.angle_beta   90.00
_cell.angle_gamma   90.00
#
_symmetry.space_group_name_H-M   'P 1'
#
loop_
_entity.id
_entity.type
_entity.pdbx_description
1 polymer ?
#
loop_
_entity_poly.entity_id
_entity_poly.type
_entity_poly.pdbx_seq_one_letter_code
_entity_poly.pdbx_strand_id
1 'polypeptide(L)'
;MAAVLQSLGVGKGDRVLVYIPMIPEATFAMLACARIGAVHSVVFGGFASVSLASRIDDSTPKVIVSADAGSRGGKVVPYKPLLDEAIRVAKHKPAKVLLVDRQLAPMARAEGRDEDYAALRAKHLDAKVPCTWLESTHPSYILYTSGTTGKPKGIMHTTG
;
A
#
# COMPACT_ATOMS: atom_id res chain seq x y z
N MET A 1 3.04 -5.07 11.80
CA MET A 1 3.10 -4.56 10.41
C MET A 1 4.55 -4.33 9.94
N ALA A 2 5.42 -3.61 10.66
CA ALA A 2 6.79 -3.34 10.21
C ALA A 2 7.59 -4.61 9.86
N ALA A 3 7.60 -5.62 10.75
CA ALA A 3 8.24 -6.90 10.49
C ALA A 3 7.62 -7.65 9.29
N VAL A 4 6.29 -7.52 9.11
CA VAL A 4 5.60 -8.09 7.94
C VAL A 4 6.11 -7.44 6.65
N LEU A 5 6.20 -6.10 6.60
CA LEU A 5 6.73 -5.41 5.42
C LEU A 5 8.20 -5.80 5.15
N GLN A 6 9.02 -5.90 6.19
CA GLN A 6 10.41 -6.35 6.05
C GLN A 6 10.51 -7.79 5.51
N SER A 7 9.63 -8.70 5.96
CA SER A 7 9.60 -10.09 5.44
C SER A 7 9.19 -10.17 3.96
N LEU A 8 8.51 -9.13 3.45
CA LEU A 8 8.20 -8.95 2.03
C LEU A 8 9.31 -8.21 1.26
N GLY A 9 10.45 -7.97 1.92
CA GLY A 9 11.62 -7.35 1.32
C GLY A 9 11.60 -5.82 1.33
N VAL A 10 10.66 -5.16 2.05
CA VAL A 10 10.61 -3.69 2.15
C VAL A 10 11.70 -3.19 3.10
N GLY A 11 12.50 -2.24 2.65
CA GLY A 11 13.53 -1.56 3.42
C GLY A 11 13.50 -0.05 3.24
N LYS A 12 14.55 0.61 3.75
CA LYS A 12 14.75 2.06 3.65
C LYS A 12 14.70 2.52 2.18
N GLY A 13 13.87 3.54 1.91
CA GLY A 13 13.72 4.12 0.59
C GLY A 13 12.80 3.36 -0.37
N ASP A 14 12.40 2.12 -0.05
CA ASP A 14 11.39 1.40 -0.85
C ASP A 14 10.02 2.07 -0.73
N ARG A 15 9.22 2.02 -1.80
CA ARG A 15 7.86 2.57 -1.81
C ARG A 15 6.86 1.48 -1.48
N VAL A 16 5.88 1.85 -0.65
CA VAL A 16 4.71 1.03 -0.30
C VAL A 16 3.45 1.83 -0.65
N LEU A 17 2.64 1.30 -1.55
CA LEU A 17 1.36 1.90 -1.90
C LEU A 17 0.27 1.33 -1.00
N VAL A 18 -0.51 2.21 -0.36
CA VAL A 18 -1.56 1.86 0.59
C VAL A 18 -2.91 2.14 -0.07
N TYR A 19 -3.50 1.12 -0.70
CA TYR A 19 -4.82 1.14 -1.34
C TYR A 19 -5.79 0.29 -0.54
N ILE A 20 -6.29 0.85 0.54
CA ILE A 20 -7.08 0.11 1.54
C ILE A 20 -8.19 1.03 2.09
N PRO A 21 -9.34 0.51 2.56
CA PRO A 21 -10.34 1.35 3.22
C PRO A 21 -9.81 1.95 4.51
N MET A 22 -10.56 2.89 5.09
CA MET A 22 -10.22 3.55 6.37
C MET A 22 -10.40 2.58 7.54
N ILE A 23 -9.44 1.68 7.68
CA ILE A 23 -9.35 0.68 8.75
C ILE A 23 -8.00 0.82 9.49
N PRO A 24 -7.85 0.29 10.69
CA PRO A 24 -6.62 0.43 11.48
C PRO A 24 -5.35 0.00 10.74
N GLU A 25 -5.45 -1.00 9.87
CA GLU A 25 -4.32 -1.49 9.08
C GLU A 25 -3.75 -0.45 8.12
N ALA A 26 -4.54 0.53 7.66
CA ALA A 26 -4.04 1.67 6.89
C ALA A 26 -3.04 2.49 7.71
N THR A 27 -3.40 2.83 8.94
CA THR A 27 -2.52 3.55 9.87
C THR A 27 -1.29 2.69 10.25
N PHE A 28 -1.49 1.40 10.47
CA PHE A 28 -0.38 0.49 10.77
C PHE A 28 0.61 0.41 9.61
N ALA A 29 0.15 0.43 8.37
CA ALA A 29 1.03 0.44 7.19
C ALA A 29 1.84 1.74 7.09
N MET A 30 1.22 2.91 7.28
CA MET A 30 1.90 4.20 7.29
C MET A 30 2.99 4.27 8.37
N LEU A 31 2.63 3.94 9.62
CA LEU A 31 3.56 3.96 10.76
C LEU A 31 4.67 2.92 10.62
N ALA A 32 4.37 1.76 10.03
CA ALA A 32 5.37 0.74 9.75
C ALA A 32 6.40 1.23 8.73
N CYS A 33 5.95 1.89 7.66
CA CYS A 33 6.84 2.51 6.67
C CYS A 33 7.76 3.55 7.34
N ALA A 34 7.20 4.46 8.14
CA ALA A 34 7.98 5.44 8.88
C ALA A 34 9.03 4.78 9.78
N ARG A 35 8.66 3.68 10.49
CA ARG A 35 9.57 2.95 11.38
C ARG A 35 10.78 2.35 10.67
N ILE A 36 10.60 1.83 9.46
CA ILE A 36 11.66 1.15 8.69
C ILE A 36 12.32 2.03 7.62
N GLY A 37 11.95 3.31 7.56
CA GLY A 37 12.48 4.25 6.58
C GLY A 37 11.98 4.04 5.15
N ALA A 38 10.86 3.33 4.97
CA ALA A 38 10.19 3.19 3.70
C ALA A 38 9.29 4.40 3.40
N VAL A 39 9.01 4.64 2.13
CA VAL A 39 8.18 5.75 1.66
C VAL A 39 6.77 5.22 1.37
N HIS A 40 5.75 5.71 2.06
CA HIS A 40 4.38 5.29 1.77
C HIS A 40 3.64 6.27 0.86
N SER A 41 2.67 5.75 0.12
CA SER A 41 1.72 6.55 -0.65
C SER A 41 0.31 6.02 -0.43
N VAL A 42 -0.55 6.84 0.16
CA VAL A 42 -1.96 6.47 0.40
C VAL A 42 -2.79 6.85 -0.81
N VAL A 43 -3.55 5.89 -1.32
CA VAL A 43 -4.45 6.07 -2.45
C VAL A 43 -5.88 5.84 -2.00
N PHE A 44 -6.74 6.83 -2.28
CA PHE A 44 -8.14 6.75 -1.95
C PHE A 44 -8.85 5.57 -2.64
N GLY A 45 -9.57 4.77 -1.87
CA GLY A 45 -10.22 3.53 -2.35
C GLY A 45 -11.41 3.71 -3.29
N GLY A 46 -11.77 4.96 -3.61
CA GLY A 46 -12.80 5.28 -4.60
C GLY A 46 -12.28 5.49 -6.03
N PHE A 47 -10.97 5.35 -6.25
CA PHE A 47 -10.41 5.53 -7.58
C PHE A 47 -10.64 4.33 -8.50
N ALA A 48 -10.89 4.63 -9.77
CA ALA A 48 -10.94 3.64 -10.84
C ALA A 48 -9.57 3.00 -11.08
N SER A 49 -9.55 1.78 -11.61
CA SER A 49 -8.32 1.00 -11.87
C SER A 49 -7.27 1.75 -12.68
N VAL A 50 -7.68 2.54 -13.67
CA VAL A 50 -6.76 3.35 -14.50
C VAL A 50 -6.03 4.42 -13.67
N SER A 51 -6.76 5.08 -12.75
CA SER A 51 -6.17 6.08 -11.86
C SER A 51 -5.21 5.45 -10.85
N LEU A 52 -5.52 4.23 -10.39
CA LEU A 52 -4.64 3.46 -9.52
C LEU A 52 -3.40 2.99 -10.29
N ALA A 53 -3.55 2.50 -11.52
CA ALA A 53 -2.45 2.09 -12.39
C ALA A 53 -1.43 3.21 -12.63
N SER A 54 -1.92 4.43 -12.87
CA SER A 54 -1.06 5.61 -13.04
C SER A 54 -0.20 5.88 -11.79
N ARG A 55 -0.74 5.68 -10.58
CA ARG A 55 0.01 5.84 -9.31
C ARG A 55 0.98 4.70 -9.06
N ILE A 56 0.64 3.49 -9.48
CA ILE A 56 1.55 2.34 -9.46
C ILE A 56 2.75 2.62 -10.36
N ASP A 57 2.52 3.13 -11.56
CA ASP A 57 3.59 3.44 -12.51
C ASP A 57 4.49 4.58 -12.02
N ASP A 58 3.90 5.63 -11.44
CA ASP A 58 4.62 6.81 -10.97
C ASP A 58 5.43 6.52 -9.70
N SER A 59 4.83 5.90 -8.69
CA SER A 59 5.51 5.59 -7.42
C SER A 59 6.34 4.32 -7.44
N THR A 60 6.16 3.45 -8.42
CA THR A 60 6.86 2.16 -8.56
C THR A 60 6.96 1.37 -7.24
N PRO A 61 5.81 1.06 -6.58
CA PRO A 61 5.83 0.45 -5.26
C PRO A 61 6.37 -0.98 -5.31
N LYS A 62 7.16 -1.35 -4.32
CA LYS A 62 7.63 -2.72 -4.12
C LYS A 62 6.51 -3.61 -3.57
N VAL A 63 5.72 -3.07 -2.65
CA VAL A 63 4.58 -3.74 -2.03
C VAL A 63 3.35 -2.83 -2.12
N ILE A 64 2.19 -3.43 -2.38
CA ILE A 64 0.89 -2.78 -2.23
C ILE A 64 0.17 -3.40 -1.05
N VAL A 65 -0.35 -2.58 -0.12
CA VAL A 65 -1.22 -3.02 0.97
C VAL A 65 -2.67 -2.73 0.57
N SER A 66 -3.51 -3.75 0.60
CA SER A 66 -4.92 -3.63 0.21
C SER A 66 -5.83 -4.52 1.06
N ALA A 67 -7.11 -4.56 0.73
CA ALA A 67 -8.11 -5.41 1.36
C ALA A 67 -9.02 -6.07 0.31
N ASP A 68 -9.82 -7.03 0.75
CA ASP A 68 -10.90 -7.62 -0.06
C ASP A 68 -11.88 -6.57 -0.53
N ALA A 69 -12.43 -5.78 0.41
CA ALA A 69 -13.44 -4.76 0.13
C ALA A 69 -13.47 -3.67 1.20
N GLY A 70 -14.12 -2.57 0.85
CA GLY A 70 -14.53 -1.49 1.75
C GLY A 70 -16.04 -1.34 1.79
N SER A 71 -16.55 -0.51 2.72
CA SER A 71 -17.94 -0.10 2.75
C SER A 71 -18.02 1.41 2.48
N ARG A 72 -18.92 1.83 1.59
CA ARG A 72 -19.18 3.22 1.27
C ARG A 72 -20.67 3.44 1.06
N GLY A 73 -21.27 4.33 1.86
CA GLY A 73 -22.72 4.61 1.79
C GLY A 73 -23.58 3.35 1.97
N GLY A 74 -23.19 2.45 2.86
CA GLY A 74 -23.91 1.18 3.11
C GLY A 74 -23.69 0.09 2.03
N LYS A 75 -22.89 0.37 1.00
CA LYS A 75 -22.58 -0.59 -0.08
C LYS A 75 -21.19 -1.15 0.05
N VAL A 76 -21.03 -2.44 -0.22
CA VAL A 76 -19.71 -3.09 -0.32
C VAL A 76 -19.07 -2.73 -1.65
N VAL A 77 -17.83 -2.24 -1.59
CA VAL A 77 -17.01 -1.92 -2.76
C VAL A 77 -15.84 -2.90 -2.79
N PRO A 78 -15.79 -3.84 -3.74
CA PRO A 78 -14.68 -4.78 -3.86
C PRO A 78 -13.39 -4.06 -4.29
N TYR A 79 -12.33 -4.12 -3.46
CA TYR A 79 -11.05 -3.49 -3.78
C TYR A 79 -10.14 -4.41 -4.58
N LYS A 80 -10.15 -5.71 -4.27
CA LYS A 80 -9.25 -6.67 -4.92
C LYS A 80 -9.40 -6.72 -6.45
N PRO A 81 -10.62 -6.80 -7.04
CA PRO A 81 -10.76 -6.78 -8.50
C PRO A 81 -10.26 -5.48 -9.15
N LEU A 82 -10.51 -4.33 -8.49
CA LEU A 82 -10.02 -3.03 -8.97
C LEU A 82 -8.49 -2.96 -8.94
N LEU A 83 -7.87 -3.50 -7.89
CA LEU A 83 -6.43 -3.58 -7.76
C LEU A 83 -5.81 -4.51 -8.81
N ASP A 84 -6.39 -5.70 -9.01
CA ASP A 84 -5.89 -6.64 -10.01
C ASP A 84 -5.92 -6.04 -11.41
N GLU A 85 -7.01 -5.37 -11.77
CA GLU A 85 -7.10 -4.66 -13.04
C GLU A 85 -6.08 -3.53 -13.14
N ALA A 86 -5.89 -2.76 -12.08
CA ALA A 86 -4.87 -1.71 -12.04
C ALA A 86 -3.45 -2.28 -12.25
N ILE A 87 -3.10 -3.37 -11.58
CA ILE A 87 -1.81 -4.05 -11.74
C ILE A 87 -1.67 -4.61 -13.16
N ARG A 88 -2.76 -5.13 -13.75
CA ARG A 88 -2.76 -5.64 -15.12
C ARG A 88 -2.40 -4.56 -16.12
N VAL A 89 -3.00 -3.37 -15.97
CA VAL A 89 -2.84 -2.22 -16.87
C VAL A 89 -1.52 -1.49 -16.65
N ALA A 90 -1.07 -1.36 -15.41
CA ALA A 90 0.18 -0.69 -15.05
C ALA A 90 1.40 -1.33 -15.74
N LYS A 91 2.38 -0.52 -16.10
CA LYS A 91 3.69 -0.95 -16.63
C LYS A 91 4.52 -1.58 -15.52
N HIS A 92 4.59 -0.91 -14.37
CA HIS A 92 5.26 -1.41 -13.18
C HIS A 92 4.44 -2.52 -12.51
N LYS A 93 5.12 -3.59 -12.09
CA LYS A 93 4.51 -4.71 -11.38
C LYS A 93 5.07 -4.77 -9.96
N PRO A 94 4.23 -4.62 -8.92
CA PRO A 94 4.68 -4.76 -7.54
C PRO A 94 5.17 -6.18 -7.29
N ALA A 95 6.21 -6.33 -6.48
CA ALA A 95 6.74 -7.65 -6.12
C ALA A 95 5.72 -8.46 -5.30
N LYS A 96 5.01 -7.79 -4.40
CA LYS A 96 4.02 -8.41 -3.50
C LYS A 96 2.81 -7.52 -3.29
N VAL A 97 1.67 -8.15 -2.98
CA VAL A 97 0.45 -7.51 -2.51
C VAL A 97 0.10 -8.10 -1.15
N LEU A 98 0.05 -7.27 -0.12
CA LEU A 98 -0.36 -7.67 1.23
C LEU A 98 -1.86 -7.41 1.39
N LEU A 99 -2.64 -8.46 1.62
CA LEU A 99 -4.10 -8.41 1.64
C LEU A 99 -4.65 -8.59 3.05
N VAL A 100 -5.49 -7.66 3.47
CA VAL A 100 -6.31 -7.75 4.66
C VAL A 100 -7.67 -8.33 4.26
N ASP A 101 -7.97 -9.54 4.73
CA ASP A 101 -9.26 -10.19 4.50
C ASP A 101 -10.25 -9.73 5.58
N ARG A 102 -11.25 -8.96 5.19
CA ARG A 102 -12.34 -8.48 6.03
C ARG A 102 -13.60 -9.33 5.92
N GLN A 103 -13.56 -10.35 5.05
CA GLN A 103 -14.70 -11.24 4.78
C GLN A 103 -15.95 -10.49 4.27
N LEU A 104 -15.74 -9.37 3.56
CA LEU A 104 -16.83 -8.56 2.99
C LEU A 104 -17.12 -8.92 1.53
N ALA A 105 -16.12 -9.43 0.80
CA ALA A 105 -16.27 -9.87 -0.58
C ALA A 105 -15.35 -11.06 -0.90
N PRO A 106 -15.72 -11.92 -1.85
CA PRO A 106 -14.81 -12.94 -2.36
C PRO A 106 -13.51 -12.34 -2.86
N MET A 107 -12.39 -12.96 -2.52
CA MET A 107 -11.07 -12.45 -2.85
C MET A 107 -10.21 -13.57 -3.44
N ALA A 108 -10.09 -13.61 -4.76
CA ALA A 108 -9.13 -14.47 -5.44
C ALA A 108 -7.71 -13.97 -5.16
N ARG A 109 -6.78 -14.89 -4.89
CA ARG A 109 -5.36 -14.57 -4.64
C ARG A 109 -4.50 -15.03 -5.80
N ALA A 110 -3.65 -14.16 -6.30
CA ALA A 110 -2.65 -14.53 -7.30
C ALA A 110 -1.45 -15.20 -6.61
N GLU A 111 -1.19 -16.44 -6.98
CA GLU A 111 -0.06 -17.20 -6.44
C GLU A 111 1.27 -16.49 -6.68
N GLY A 112 2.16 -16.56 -5.71
CA GLY A 112 3.49 -15.93 -5.76
C GLY A 112 3.50 -14.42 -5.55
N ARG A 113 2.36 -13.72 -5.70
CA ARG A 113 2.25 -12.27 -5.52
C ARG A 113 1.50 -11.89 -4.26
N ASP A 114 0.35 -12.51 -4.01
CA ASP A 114 -0.61 -12.09 -2.99
C ASP A 114 -0.35 -12.82 -1.67
N GLU A 115 -0.17 -12.05 -0.61
CA GLU A 115 0.13 -12.54 0.74
C GLU A 115 -0.99 -12.20 1.71
N ASP A 116 -1.28 -13.11 2.62
CA ASP A 116 -2.28 -12.91 3.67
C ASP A 116 -1.68 -12.14 4.85
N TYR A 117 -2.28 -10.99 5.19
CA TYR A 117 -1.82 -10.19 6.31
C TYR A 117 -1.96 -10.90 7.65
N ALA A 118 -3.07 -11.59 7.91
CA ALA A 118 -3.31 -12.26 9.19
C ALA A 118 -2.30 -13.40 9.40
N ALA A 119 -2.05 -14.19 8.34
CA ALA A 119 -1.08 -15.27 8.38
C ALA A 119 0.36 -14.78 8.60
N LEU A 120 0.76 -13.71 7.88
CA LEU A 120 2.09 -13.11 8.09
C LEU A 120 2.20 -12.43 9.45
N ARG A 121 1.15 -11.73 9.89
CA ARG A 121 1.11 -11.11 11.21
C ARG A 121 1.32 -12.14 12.32
N ALA A 122 0.66 -13.29 12.23
CA ALA A 122 0.79 -14.36 13.23
C ALA A 122 2.24 -14.85 13.37
N LYS A 123 3.00 -14.90 12.27
CA LYS A 123 4.43 -15.28 12.28
C LYS A 123 5.36 -14.24 12.91
N HIS A 124 4.88 -13.00 13.10
CA HIS A 124 5.68 -11.85 13.54
C HIS A 124 5.13 -11.14 14.78
N LEU A 125 4.33 -11.82 15.62
CA LEU A 125 3.70 -11.22 16.80
C LEU A 125 4.75 -10.69 17.79
N ASP A 126 5.83 -11.45 18.02
CA ASP A 126 6.89 -11.11 18.96
C ASP A 126 8.06 -10.34 18.34
N ALA A 127 7.95 -10.00 17.05
CA ALA A 127 9.02 -9.32 16.35
C ALA A 127 9.23 -7.90 16.86
N LYS A 128 10.47 -7.60 17.24
CA LYS A 128 10.90 -6.26 17.65
C LYS A 128 11.66 -5.61 16.49
N VAL A 129 11.03 -4.62 15.85
CA VAL A 129 11.66 -3.86 14.77
C VAL A 129 12.13 -2.52 15.32
N PRO A 130 13.45 -2.26 15.37
CA PRO A 130 13.98 -0.95 15.81
C PRO A 130 13.57 0.14 14.81
N CYS A 131 13.53 1.39 15.28
CA CYS A 131 13.34 2.53 14.38
C CYS A 131 14.62 2.74 13.56
N THR A 132 14.41 2.95 12.25
CA THR A 132 15.48 3.40 11.36
C THR A 132 15.65 4.92 11.52
N TRP A 133 16.82 5.37 11.95
CA TRP A 133 17.15 6.79 12.01
C TRP A 133 17.39 7.33 10.61
N LEU A 134 16.81 8.48 10.30
CA LEU A 134 16.81 9.09 8.98
C LEU A 134 17.25 10.55 9.08
N GLU A 135 17.89 11.03 8.03
CA GLU A 135 18.10 12.46 7.84
C GLU A 135 16.75 13.16 7.64
N SER A 136 16.64 14.42 8.07
CA SER A 136 15.42 15.21 7.92
C SER A 136 14.96 15.36 6.46
N THR A 137 15.90 15.31 5.54
CA THR A 137 15.66 15.37 4.08
C THR A 137 15.23 14.04 3.47
N HIS A 138 15.22 12.94 4.25
CA HIS A 138 14.81 11.63 3.72
C HIS A 138 13.32 11.62 3.34
N PRO A 139 12.96 11.08 2.16
CA PRO A 139 11.57 10.93 1.76
C PRO A 139 10.76 10.09 2.76
N SER A 140 9.58 10.57 3.12
CA SER A 140 8.67 9.91 4.07
C SER A 140 7.40 9.38 3.40
N TYR A 141 6.74 10.25 2.62
CA TYR A 141 5.52 9.85 1.94
C TYR A 141 5.27 10.65 0.65
N ILE A 142 4.41 10.11 -0.21
CA ILE A 142 3.98 10.74 -1.46
C ILE A 142 2.48 11.00 -1.38
N LEU A 143 2.07 12.25 -1.59
CA LEU A 143 0.68 12.64 -1.77
C LEU A 143 0.42 13.11 -3.19
N TYR A 144 -0.69 12.66 -3.77
CA TYR A 144 -1.11 13.06 -5.10
C TYR A 144 -2.10 14.21 -5.05
N THR A 145 -1.79 15.26 -5.77
CA THR A 145 -2.69 16.41 -5.99
C THR A 145 -3.33 16.33 -7.37
N SER A 146 -4.45 17.05 -7.57
CA SER A 146 -5.22 17.04 -8.81
C SER A 146 -4.50 17.64 -10.03
N GLY A 147 -3.35 18.23 -9.87
CA GLY A 147 -2.52 18.82 -10.91
C GLY A 147 -3.29 19.69 -11.94
N THR A 148 -2.74 20.85 -12.29
CA THR A 148 -3.34 21.79 -13.26
C THR A 148 -3.41 21.25 -14.70
N THR A 149 -2.65 20.18 -15.00
CA THR A 149 -2.55 19.55 -16.34
C THR A 149 -3.42 18.31 -16.51
N GLY A 150 -4.34 18.04 -15.58
CA GLY A 150 -5.23 16.87 -15.61
C GLY A 150 -4.59 15.54 -15.18
N LYS A 151 -3.26 15.46 -15.07
CA LYS A 151 -2.59 14.29 -14.51
C LYS A 151 -2.26 14.55 -13.03
N PRO A 152 -2.54 13.59 -12.11
CA PRO A 152 -2.14 13.72 -10.72
C PRO A 152 -0.63 13.87 -10.60
N LYS A 153 -0.18 14.80 -9.75
CA LYS A 153 1.24 15.00 -9.44
C LYS A 153 1.52 14.44 -8.06
N GLY A 154 2.50 13.53 -7.96
CA GLY A 154 3.00 13.03 -6.70
C GLY A 154 3.94 14.04 -6.05
N ILE A 155 3.54 14.58 -4.89
CA ILE A 155 4.39 15.46 -4.09
C ILE A 155 5.06 14.62 -3.02
N MET A 156 6.39 14.60 -3.06
CA MET A 156 7.20 13.89 -2.07
C MET A 156 7.44 14.78 -0.86
N HIS A 157 7.09 14.29 0.32
CA HIS A 157 7.33 14.95 1.59
C HIS A 157 8.50 14.29 2.30
N THR A 158 9.31 15.10 2.97
CA THR A 158 10.46 14.65 3.75
C THR A 158 10.07 14.34 5.21
N THR A 159 11.01 13.77 5.96
CA THR A 159 10.81 13.39 7.36
C THR A 159 10.76 14.60 8.29
N GLY A 160 11.48 15.68 7.98
CA GLY A 160 11.52 16.93 8.75
C GLY A 160 10.99 18.14 8.02
#